data_5172055f95f6373b7f7cfc079510f04b
#
_entry.id   5172055f95f6373b7f7cfc079510f04b
#
_cell.length_a   1.000
_cell.length_b   1.000
_cell.length_c   1.000
_cell.angle_alpha   90.00
_cell.angle_beta   90.00
_cell.angle_gamma   90.00
#
_symmetry.space_group_name_H-M   'P 1'
#
loop_
_entity.id
_entity.type
_entity.pdbx_description
1 polymer ?
#
loop_
_entity_poly.entity_id
_entity_poly.type
_entity_poly.pdbx_seq_one_letter_code
_entity_poly.pdbx_strand_id
1 'polypeptide(L)'
;MQRNNQTDKSVFGGDLMLKILAIIIELFAFIFVLWVLTLLSTLLHEFGHAIGYMLATGDRHWHIRVGWGKRLLNTKALTVNLLVFDGFFTPSEKKIDTKAKLIMTLLGGPVFSLLLLAGLSALKFGGLSFQSDFFADGVIAFFLNAAFSINLWILVLSIAPFHYFYGEIKGLETDGLQIIHAIKRRGE
;
A
#
# COMPACT_ATOMS: atom_id res chain seq x y z
N MET A 1 -53.68 3.81 -33.77
CA MET A 1 -52.24 3.61 -34.09
C MET A 1 -51.32 4.34 -33.12
N GLN A 2 -51.58 4.28 -31.79
CA GLN A 2 -50.79 5.03 -30.73
C GLN A 2 -50.21 4.15 -29.62
N ARG A 3 -50.29 2.84 -29.67
CA ARG A 3 -49.86 1.94 -28.57
C ARG A 3 -48.38 1.51 -28.61
N ASN A 4 -47.65 1.65 -29.72
CA ASN A 4 -46.29 1.18 -29.86
C ASN A 4 -45.20 2.13 -29.32
N ASN A 5 -45.52 3.40 -29.05
CA ASN A 5 -44.51 4.39 -28.64
C ASN A 5 -44.21 4.41 -27.11
N GLN A 6 -45.10 3.82 -26.28
CA GLN A 6 -44.86 3.81 -24.81
C GLN A 6 -44.07 2.59 -24.36
N THR A 7 -44.21 1.44 -25.00
CA THR A 7 -43.43 0.23 -24.70
C THR A 7 -41.95 0.38 -25.07
N ASP A 8 -41.65 1.10 -26.13
CA ASP A 8 -40.27 1.30 -26.59
C ASP A 8 -39.46 2.22 -25.63
N LYS A 9 -40.11 3.27 -25.08
CA LYS A 9 -39.47 4.18 -24.12
C LYS A 9 -39.22 3.52 -22.76
N SER A 10 -40.05 2.59 -22.29
CA SER A 10 -39.88 1.89 -21.02
C SER A 10 -38.76 0.86 -21.08
N VAL A 11 -38.62 0.15 -22.19
CA VAL A 11 -37.55 -0.81 -22.45
C VAL A 11 -36.18 -0.09 -22.54
N PHE A 12 -36.15 1.02 -23.29
CA PHE A 12 -34.94 1.83 -23.44
C PHE A 12 -34.46 2.45 -22.10
N GLY A 13 -35.38 2.91 -21.25
CA GLY A 13 -35.06 3.44 -19.92
C GLY A 13 -34.53 2.37 -18.95
N GLY A 14 -35.09 1.14 -19.02
CA GLY A 14 -34.62 0.01 -18.21
C GLY A 14 -33.19 -0.43 -18.58
N ASP A 15 -32.92 -0.53 -19.89
CA ASP A 15 -31.58 -0.94 -20.37
C ASP A 15 -30.52 0.10 -20.03
N LEU A 16 -30.81 1.40 -20.15
CA LEU A 16 -29.89 2.48 -19.74
C LEU A 16 -29.59 2.43 -18.24
N MET A 17 -30.60 2.22 -17.41
CA MET A 17 -30.43 2.14 -15.95
C MET A 17 -29.54 0.94 -15.55
N LEU A 18 -29.72 -0.22 -16.18
CA LEU A 18 -28.89 -1.40 -15.95
C LEU A 18 -27.43 -1.17 -16.36
N LYS A 19 -27.17 -0.49 -17.46
CA LYS A 19 -25.82 -0.10 -17.91
C LYS A 19 -25.15 0.85 -16.92
N ILE A 20 -25.87 1.87 -16.45
CA ILE A 20 -25.36 2.79 -15.43
C ILE A 20 -25.01 2.05 -14.15
N LEU A 21 -25.89 1.16 -13.68
CA LEU A 21 -25.65 0.36 -12.49
C LEU A 21 -24.41 -0.55 -12.64
N ALA A 22 -24.24 -1.18 -13.80
CA ALA A 22 -23.05 -1.99 -14.10
C ALA A 22 -21.76 -1.16 -14.03
N ILE A 23 -21.74 0.02 -14.65
CA ILE A 23 -20.58 0.94 -14.60
C ILE A 23 -20.26 1.35 -13.16
N ILE A 24 -21.28 1.65 -12.35
CA ILE A 24 -21.10 2.00 -10.94
C ILE A 24 -20.46 0.84 -10.17
N ILE A 25 -20.96 -0.37 -10.35
CA ILE A 25 -20.42 -1.57 -9.69
C ILE A 25 -18.97 -1.82 -10.12
N GLU A 26 -18.67 -1.72 -11.41
CA GLU A 26 -17.30 -1.87 -11.93
C GLU A 26 -16.34 -0.82 -11.34
N LEU A 27 -16.78 0.43 -11.25
CA LEU A 27 -15.99 1.51 -10.64
C LEU A 27 -15.71 1.24 -9.15
N PHE A 28 -16.71 0.81 -8.39
CA PHE A 28 -16.52 0.43 -6.98
C PHE A 28 -15.57 -0.76 -6.83
N ALA A 29 -15.71 -1.80 -7.64
CA ALA A 29 -14.83 -2.95 -7.64
C ALA A 29 -13.38 -2.53 -7.96
N PHE A 30 -13.19 -1.68 -8.95
CA PHE A 30 -11.88 -1.13 -9.33
C PHE A 30 -11.22 -0.34 -8.19
N ILE A 31 -11.95 0.59 -7.57
CA ILE A 31 -11.47 1.38 -6.42
C ILE A 31 -11.13 0.45 -5.25
N PHE A 32 -11.95 -0.56 -4.99
CA PHE A 32 -11.71 -1.52 -3.91
C PHE A 32 -10.42 -2.32 -4.14
N VAL A 33 -10.15 -2.78 -5.37
CA VAL A 33 -8.90 -3.49 -5.69
C VAL A 33 -7.68 -2.58 -5.51
N LEU A 34 -7.73 -1.32 -5.96
CA LEU A 34 -6.65 -0.36 -5.73
C LEU A 34 -6.43 -0.10 -4.24
N TRP A 35 -7.50 -0.01 -3.46
CA TRP A 35 -7.42 0.14 -2.01
C TRP A 35 -6.73 -1.07 -1.36
N VAL A 36 -7.10 -2.30 -1.76
CA VAL A 36 -6.46 -3.54 -1.27
C VAL A 36 -4.97 -3.57 -1.65
N LEU A 37 -4.61 -3.22 -2.88
CA LEU A 37 -3.21 -3.16 -3.33
C LEU A 37 -2.40 -2.16 -2.49
N THR A 38 -2.95 -0.98 -2.22
CA THR A 38 -2.30 0.03 -1.39
C THR A 38 -2.14 -0.46 0.05
N LEU A 39 -3.20 -1.05 0.63
CA LEU A 39 -3.15 -1.64 1.96
C LEU A 39 -2.04 -2.70 2.08
N LEU A 40 -2.00 -3.66 1.15
CA LEU A 40 -1.02 -4.74 1.17
C LEU A 40 0.41 -4.22 0.97
N SER A 41 0.60 -3.27 0.05
CA SER A 41 1.91 -2.66 -0.20
C SER A 41 2.44 -1.92 1.02
N THR A 42 1.61 -1.07 1.64
CA THR A 42 1.97 -0.34 2.86
C THR A 42 2.22 -1.31 4.02
N LEU A 43 1.35 -2.30 4.21
CA LEU A 43 1.50 -3.30 5.26
C LEU A 43 2.81 -4.10 5.12
N LEU A 44 3.18 -4.51 3.91
CA LEU A 44 4.43 -5.23 3.65
C LEU A 44 5.66 -4.35 3.93
N HIS A 45 5.60 -3.06 3.60
CA HIS A 45 6.64 -2.11 3.95
C HIS A 45 6.82 -2.00 5.46
N GLU A 46 5.74 -1.75 6.21
CA GLU A 46 5.79 -1.66 7.68
C GLU A 46 6.21 -2.98 8.34
N PHE A 47 5.80 -4.11 7.76
CA PHE A 47 6.23 -5.42 8.22
C PHE A 47 7.74 -5.64 8.00
N GLY A 48 8.31 -5.03 6.97
CA GLY A 48 9.77 -4.95 6.77
C GLY A 48 10.47 -4.30 7.97
N HIS A 49 9.97 -3.18 8.49
CA HIS A 49 10.48 -2.56 9.71
C HIS A 49 10.37 -3.49 10.92
N ALA A 50 9.24 -4.19 11.07
CA ALA A 50 9.06 -5.18 12.15
C ALA A 50 10.09 -6.31 12.08
N ILE A 51 10.38 -6.83 10.88
CA ILE A 51 11.41 -7.86 10.68
C ILE A 51 12.80 -7.29 11.00
N GLY A 52 13.14 -6.11 10.48
CA GLY A 52 14.41 -5.44 10.78
C GLY A 52 14.60 -5.24 12.30
N TYR A 53 13.56 -4.81 12.99
CA TYR A 53 13.53 -4.67 14.45
C TYR A 53 13.74 -6.01 15.17
N MET A 54 12.98 -7.05 14.79
CA MET A 54 13.09 -8.36 15.41
C MET A 54 14.50 -8.96 15.21
N LEU A 55 15.09 -8.81 14.03
CA LEU A 55 16.43 -9.28 13.72
C LEU A 55 17.50 -8.51 14.52
N ALA A 56 17.32 -7.19 14.69
CA ALA A 56 18.26 -6.35 15.40
C ALA A 56 18.21 -6.50 16.93
N THR A 57 17.02 -6.75 17.49
CA THR A 57 16.79 -6.68 18.94
C THR A 57 16.43 -8.01 19.59
N GLY A 58 15.96 -8.99 18.81
CA GLY A 58 15.36 -10.23 19.30
C GLY A 58 13.96 -10.05 19.95
N ASP A 59 13.44 -8.82 20.00
CA ASP A 59 12.15 -8.51 20.61
C ASP A 59 11.00 -8.66 19.60
N ARG A 60 9.85 -9.15 20.06
CA ARG A 60 8.64 -9.33 19.25
C ARG A 60 7.48 -8.41 19.66
N HIS A 61 7.74 -7.43 20.52
CA HIS A 61 6.76 -6.45 20.96
C HIS A 61 6.82 -5.22 20.07
N TRP A 62 5.95 -5.17 19.10
CA TRP A 62 5.83 -4.07 18.13
C TRP A 62 4.36 -3.89 17.72
N HIS A 63 4.07 -2.75 17.14
CA HIS A 63 2.74 -2.45 16.60
C HIS A 63 2.86 -1.78 15.24
N ILE A 64 2.03 -2.19 14.29
CA ILE A 64 1.89 -1.57 12.97
C ILE A 64 0.52 -0.89 12.90
N ARG A 65 0.50 0.36 12.45
CA ARG A 65 -0.70 1.06 12.07
C ARG A 65 -0.65 1.35 10.58
N VAL A 66 -1.70 0.99 9.84
CA VAL A 66 -1.86 1.34 8.42
C VAL A 66 -3.04 2.27 8.27
N GLY A 67 -2.80 3.44 7.67
CA GLY A 67 -3.79 4.43 7.36
C GLY A 67 -4.34 5.22 8.55
N TRP A 68 -5.32 6.05 8.28
CA TRP A 68 -5.98 6.94 9.22
C TRP A 68 -7.51 7.00 8.99
N GLY A 69 -8.23 7.71 9.85
CA GLY A 69 -9.68 7.80 9.82
C GLY A 69 -10.39 6.67 10.54
N LYS A 70 -11.49 6.16 9.99
CA LYS A 70 -12.30 5.12 10.64
C LYS A 70 -11.51 3.81 10.75
N ARG A 71 -11.45 3.25 11.96
CA ARG A 71 -10.77 1.99 12.24
C ARG A 71 -11.60 0.80 11.72
N LEU A 72 -10.95 -0.05 10.92
CA LEU A 72 -11.54 -1.27 10.36
C LEU A 72 -11.11 -2.52 11.13
N LEU A 73 -9.84 -2.57 11.55
CA LEU A 73 -9.26 -3.67 12.32
C LEU A 73 -8.40 -3.11 13.46
N ASN A 74 -8.45 -3.75 14.63
CA ASN A 74 -7.59 -3.42 15.75
C ASN A 74 -7.23 -4.68 16.54
N THR A 75 -5.95 -5.01 16.51
CA THR A 75 -5.36 -6.12 17.25
C THR A 75 -4.19 -5.62 18.09
N LYS A 76 -3.56 -6.51 18.88
CA LYS A 76 -2.35 -6.15 19.67
C LYS A 76 -1.17 -5.73 18.80
N ALA A 77 -1.04 -6.29 17.58
CA ALA A 77 0.09 -6.05 16.68
C ALA A 77 -0.26 -5.18 15.48
N LEU A 78 -1.54 -5.05 15.12
CA LEU A 78 -1.95 -4.41 13.88
C LEU A 78 -3.22 -3.58 14.06
N THR A 79 -3.19 -2.34 13.59
CA THR A 79 -4.36 -1.49 13.38
C THR A 79 -4.47 -1.13 11.90
N VAL A 80 -5.65 -1.35 11.31
CA VAL A 80 -5.95 -0.94 9.93
C VAL A 80 -7.09 0.05 9.96
N ASN A 81 -6.90 1.18 9.29
CA ASN A 81 -7.89 2.23 9.12
C ASN A 81 -8.36 2.33 7.66
N LEU A 82 -9.42 3.08 7.42
CA LEU A 82 -10.08 3.15 6.12
C LEU A 82 -9.21 3.81 5.03
N LEU A 83 -8.48 4.87 5.36
CA LEU A 83 -7.66 5.64 4.42
C LEU A 83 -6.20 5.16 4.49
N VAL A 84 -5.82 4.22 3.63
CA VAL A 84 -4.55 3.46 3.67
C VAL A 84 -3.38 4.17 2.97
N PHE A 85 -3.27 5.49 3.10
CA PHE A 85 -2.25 6.29 2.42
C PHE A 85 -0.94 6.45 3.19
N ASP A 86 -0.89 5.99 4.43
CA ASP A 86 0.31 6.00 5.27
C ASP A 86 0.43 4.70 6.06
N GLY A 87 1.63 4.44 6.57
CA GLY A 87 1.94 3.39 7.52
C GLY A 87 2.77 3.95 8.66
N PHE A 88 2.74 3.28 9.79
CA PHE A 88 3.55 3.64 10.92
C PHE A 88 3.91 2.41 11.77
N PHE A 89 5.20 2.13 11.86
CA PHE A 89 5.75 1.10 12.72
C PHE A 89 6.13 1.68 14.07
N THR A 90 5.69 1.05 15.16
CA THR A 90 6.02 1.43 16.54
C THR A 90 6.79 0.30 17.21
N PRO A 91 8.10 0.43 17.41
CA PRO A 91 8.90 -0.53 18.18
C PRO A 91 8.72 -0.34 19.68
N SER A 92 9.21 -1.31 20.47
CA SER A 92 9.51 -1.07 21.88
C SER A 92 10.80 -0.25 21.96
N GLU A 93 10.70 1.04 22.24
CA GLU A 93 11.84 1.99 22.26
C GLU A 93 12.99 1.55 23.16
N LYS A 94 12.68 0.88 24.29
CA LYS A 94 13.68 0.39 25.23
C LYS A 94 14.68 -0.64 24.68
N LYS A 95 14.44 -1.19 23.48
CA LYS A 95 15.28 -2.21 22.85
C LYS A 95 16.17 -1.68 21.74
N ILE A 96 15.91 -0.47 21.26
CA ILE A 96 16.75 0.22 20.25
C ILE A 96 17.77 1.09 21.01
N ASP A 97 18.82 0.45 21.51
CA ASP A 97 19.88 1.06 22.33
C ASP A 97 21.14 1.44 21.53
N THR A 98 21.22 1.05 20.26
CA THR A 98 22.37 1.34 19.39
C THR A 98 21.95 1.87 18.02
N LYS A 99 22.85 2.66 17.40
CA LYS A 99 22.64 3.15 16.02
C LYS A 99 22.43 2.03 15.02
N ALA A 100 23.17 0.93 15.16
CA ALA A 100 23.07 -0.21 14.26
C ALA A 100 21.66 -0.83 14.30
N LYS A 101 21.09 -1.02 15.49
CA LYS A 101 19.72 -1.52 15.67
C LYS A 101 18.69 -0.57 15.05
N LEU A 102 18.86 0.74 15.25
CA LEU A 102 17.99 1.75 14.65
C LEU A 102 18.04 1.68 13.11
N ILE A 103 19.25 1.68 12.53
CA ILE A 103 19.44 1.63 11.08
C ILE A 103 18.88 0.32 10.50
N MET A 104 19.10 -0.83 11.14
CA MET A 104 18.53 -2.11 10.70
C MET A 104 16.99 -2.09 10.71
N THR A 105 16.40 -1.50 11.75
CA THR A 105 14.94 -1.33 11.83
C THR A 105 14.44 -0.45 10.69
N LEU A 106 15.05 0.71 10.48
CA LEU A 106 14.65 1.67 9.44
C LEU A 106 14.86 1.15 8.02
N LEU A 107 15.91 0.38 7.77
CA LEU A 107 16.15 -0.23 6.46
C LEU A 107 15.17 -1.35 6.12
N GLY A 108 14.55 -1.96 7.12
CA GLY A 108 13.63 -3.08 6.93
C GLY A 108 12.51 -2.79 5.93
N GLY A 109 11.82 -1.66 6.06
CA GLY A 109 10.74 -1.22 5.16
C GLY A 109 11.21 -1.05 3.71
N PRO A 110 12.21 -0.16 3.46
CA PRO A 110 12.77 0.01 2.11
C PRO A 110 13.25 -1.29 1.46
N VAL A 111 13.91 -2.18 2.20
CA VAL A 111 14.37 -3.48 1.69
C VAL A 111 13.19 -4.36 1.28
N PHE A 112 12.12 -4.43 2.08
CA PHE A 112 10.92 -5.19 1.71
C PHE A 112 10.21 -4.60 0.49
N SER A 113 10.10 -3.29 0.39
CA SER A 113 9.56 -2.64 -0.82
C SER A 113 10.41 -2.93 -2.05
N LEU A 114 11.74 -2.95 -1.92
CA LEU A 114 12.63 -3.31 -3.02
C LEU A 114 12.46 -4.77 -3.46
N LEU A 115 12.35 -5.71 -2.51
CA LEU A 115 12.11 -7.13 -2.80
C LEU A 115 10.76 -7.32 -3.50
N LEU A 116 9.71 -6.59 -3.06
CA LEU A 116 8.40 -6.63 -3.69
C LEU A 116 8.44 -6.08 -5.12
N LEU A 117 9.14 -4.96 -5.34
CA LEU A 117 9.37 -4.41 -6.67
C LEU A 117 10.13 -5.38 -7.58
N ALA A 118 11.16 -6.06 -7.06
CA ALA A 118 11.89 -7.08 -7.82
C ALA A 118 10.98 -8.25 -8.21
N GLY A 119 10.14 -8.73 -7.29
CA GLY A 119 9.14 -9.77 -7.56
C GLY A 119 8.11 -9.35 -8.62
N LEU A 120 7.54 -8.14 -8.49
CA LEU A 120 6.60 -7.59 -9.47
C LEU A 120 7.25 -7.37 -10.83
N SER A 121 8.52 -6.96 -10.88
CA SER A 121 9.29 -6.85 -12.12
C SER A 121 9.50 -8.21 -12.77
N ALA A 122 9.84 -9.24 -11.99
CA ALA A 122 10.01 -10.59 -12.51
C ALA A 122 8.69 -11.14 -13.09
N LEU A 123 7.56 -10.88 -12.44
CA LEU A 123 6.25 -11.23 -12.97
C LEU A 123 5.92 -10.47 -14.27
N LYS A 124 6.24 -9.19 -14.33
CA LYS A 124 5.94 -8.34 -15.48
C LYS A 124 6.80 -8.64 -16.70
N PHE A 125 8.12 -8.88 -16.49
CA PHE A 125 9.10 -9.06 -17.57
C PHE A 125 9.52 -10.51 -17.77
N GLY A 126 9.21 -11.40 -16.82
CA GLY A 126 9.61 -12.81 -16.82
C GLY A 126 8.82 -13.72 -17.76
N GLY A 127 7.98 -13.14 -18.62
CA GLY A 127 7.30 -13.89 -19.68
C GLY A 127 6.27 -14.91 -19.18
N LEU A 128 5.62 -14.67 -18.01
CA LEU A 128 4.38 -15.34 -17.69
C LEU A 128 3.32 -14.89 -18.72
N SER A 129 3.40 -15.52 -19.90
CA SER A 129 2.35 -15.42 -20.92
C SER A 129 1.12 -16.09 -20.32
N PHE A 130 0.28 -15.29 -19.64
CA PHE A 130 -1.07 -15.71 -19.38
C PHE A 130 -1.72 -15.83 -20.75
N GLN A 131 -1.84 -17.06 -21.23
CA GLN A 131 -2.57 -17.41 -22.44
C GLN A 131 -4.06 -17.32 -22.09
N SER A 132 -4.58 -16.11 -21.98
CA SER A 132 -5.97 -15.80 -21.64
C SER A 132 -6.51 -14.71 -22.54
N ASP A 133 -7.83 -14.58 -22.60
CA ASP A 133 -8.53 -13.62 -23.45
C ASP A 133 -8.02 -12.19 -23.27
N PHE A 134 -7.88 -11.46 -24.37
CA PHE A 134 -7.35 -10.08 -24.45
C PHE A 134 -7.86 -9.13 -23.35
N PHE A 135 -9.08 -9.30 -22.87
CA PHE A 135 -9.66 -8.49 -21.82
C PHE A 135 -9.07 -8.82 -20.44
N ALA A 136 -8.92 -10.10 -20.11
CA ALA A 136 -8.33 -10.55 -18.85
C ALA A 136 -6.85 -10.14 -18.74
N ASP A 137 -6.09 -10.25 -19.82
CA ASP A 137 -4.68 -9.82 -19.89
C ASP A 137 -4.55 -8.31 -19.65
N GLY A 138 -5.43 -7.50 -20.21
CA GLY A 138 -5.43 -6.04 -20.00
C GLY A 138 -5.71 -5.64 -18.55
N VAL A 139 -6.66 -6.29 -17.89
CA VAL A 139 -7.01 -6.04 -16.48
C VAL A 139 -5.88 -6.48 -15.54
N ILE A 140 -5.33 -7.68 -15.74
CA ILE A 140 -4.19 -8.19 -14.96
C ILE A 140 -2.98 -7.27 -15.13
N ALA A 141 -2.63 -6.91 -16.36
CA ALA A 141 -1.52 -6.00 -16.64
C ALA A 141 -1.72 -4.64 -15.97
N PHE A 142 -2.94 -4.11 -15.97
CA PHE A 142 -3.27 -2.86 -15.29
C PHE A 142 -2.98 -2.96 -13.78
N PHE A 143 -3.48 -3.99 -13.09
CA PHE A 143 -3.29 -4.14 -11.65
C PHE A 143 -1.83 -4.45 -11.27
N LEU A 144 -1.09 -5.19 -12.08
CA LEU A 144 0.35 -5.37 -11.91
C LEU A 144 1.11 -4.04 -12.04
N ASN A 145 0.77 -3.21 -13.02
CA ASN A 145 1.35 -1.88 -13.17
C ASN A 145 0.98 -0.96 -12.00
N ALA A 146 -0.26 -1.02 -11.53
CA ALA A 146 -0.70 -0.26 -10.36
C ALA A 146 0.07 -0.70 -9.09
N ALA A 147 0.17 -2.01 -8.83
CA ALA A 147 0.93 -2.54 -7.70
C ALA A 147 2.41 -2.14 -7.77
N PHE A 148 3.03 -2.22 -8.95
CA PHE A 148 4.41 -1.78 -9.17
C PHE A 148 4.56 -0.28 -8.86
N SER A 149 3.69 0.56 -9.41
CA SER A 149 3.73 2.01 -9.21
C SER A 149 3.53 2.40 -7.75
N ILE A 150 2.56 1.79 -7.05
CA ILE A 150 2.31 2.03 -5.62
C ILE A 150 3.56 1.70 -4.81
N ASN A 151 4.18 0.53 -5.02
CA ASN A 151 5.38 0.13 -4.29
C ASN A 151 6.59 0.99 -4.63
N LEU A 152 6.73 1.41 -5.89
CA LEU A 152 7.79 2.35 -6.28
C LEU A 152 7.63 3.69 -5.54
N TRP A 153 6.42 4.22 -5.46
CA TRP A 153 6.14 5.45 -4.71
C TRP A 153 6.41 5.28 -3.21
N ILE A 154 5.98 4.18 -2.59
CA ILE A 154 6.28 3.88 -1.18
C ILE A 154 7.79 3.87 -0.96
N LEU A 155 8.56 3.17 -1.80
CA LEU A 155 10.02 3.11 -1.71
C LEU A 155 10.67 4.48 -1.87
N VAL A 156 10.29 5.25 -2.89
CA VAL A 156 10.85 6.57 -3.17
C VAL A 156 10.56 7.53 -2.01
N LEU A 157 9.31 7.58 -1.55
CA LEU A 157 8.90 8.47 -0.45
C LEU A 157 9.54 8.07 0.89
N SER A 158 9.75 6.78 1.14
CA SER A 158 10.41 6.29 2.35
C SER A 158 11.89 6.67 2.39
N ILE A 159 12.62 6.54 1.25
CA ILE A 159 14.06 6.83 1.18
C ILE A 159 14.36 8.33 1.05
N ALA A 160 13.49 9.11 0.40
CA ALA A 160 13.70 10.53 0.20
C ALA A 160 13.76 11.29 1.53
N PRO A 161 14.77 12.15 1.78
CA PRO A 161 14.99 12.77 3.09
C PRO A 161 14.13 14.03 3.27
N PHE A 162 12.92 13.88 3.76
CA PHE A 162 12.00 14.99 4.09
C PHE A 162 11.12 14.69 5.30
N HIS A 163 10.34 15.68 5.75
CA HIS A 163 9.29 15.50 6.75
C HIS A 163 7.94 15.35 6.05
N TYR A 164 7.13 14.42 6.52
CA TYR A 164 5.77 14.27 5.99
C TYR A 164 4.95 15.55 6.22
N PHE A 165 4.17 15.96 5.21
CA PHE A 165 3.39 17.20 5.24
C PHE A 165 1.88 16.97 5.32
N TYR A 166 1.43 15.72 5.40
CA TYR A 166 0.02 15.33 5.41
C TYR A 166 -0.31 14.25 6.45
N GLY A 167 -1.61 14.08 6.73
CA GLY A 167 -2.14 13.02 7.57
C GLY A 167 -1.75 13.12 9.05
N GLU A 168 -1.86 12.00 9.74
CA GLU A 168 -1.48 11.88 11.15
C GLU A 168 0.05 11.77 11.35
N ILE A 169 0.78 11.54 10.26
CA ILE A 169 2.24 11.47 10.25
C ILE A 169 2.89 12.83 9.95
N LYS A 170 2.10 13.90 9.84
CA LYS A 170 2.63 15.24 9.54
C LYS A 170 3.72 15.66 10.54
N GLY A 171 4.87 16.06 10.01
CA GLY A 171 6.04 16.47 10.79
C GLY A 171 6.96 15.33 11.19
N LEU A 172 6.57 14.06 11.01
CA LEU A 172 7.47 12.93 11.20
C LEU A 172 8.50 12.87 10.06
N GLU A 173 9.66 12.32 10.37
CA GLU A 173 10.75 12.10 9.42
C GLU A 173 10.49 10.82 8.61
N THR A 174 10.84 10.84 7.33
CA THR A 174 10.93 9.63 6.51
C THR A 174 12.06 8.72 7.01
N ASP A 175 12.03 7.44 6.63
CA ASP A 175 13.10 6.48 7.01
C ASP A 175 14.48 6.98 6.54
N GLY A 176 14.54 7.49 5.31
CA GLY A 176 15.79 8.05 4.76
C GLY A 176 16.34 9.19 5.58
N LEU A 177 15.49 10.12 6.03
CA LEU A 177 15.92 11.23 6.86
C LEU A 177 16.37 10.76 8.26
N GLN A 178 15.63 9.83 8.87
CA GLN A 178 15.99 9.23 10.15
C GLN A 178 17.34 8.48 10.08
N ILE A 179 17.59 7.74 8.99
CA ILE A 179 18.88 7.06 8.75
C ILE A 179 20.01 8.08 8.64
N ILE A 180 19.82 9.17 7.88
CA ILE A 180 20.83 10.24 7.78
C ILE A 180 21.12 10.85 9.14
N HIS A 181 20.11 11.12 9.94
CA HIS A 181 20.29 11.65 11.29
C HIS A 181 20.99 10.64 12.21
N ALA A 182 20.62 9.35 12.15
CA ALA A 182 21.29 8.30 12.91
C ALA A 182 22.78 8.17 12.55
N ILE A 183 23.14 8.32 11.28
CA ILE A 183 24.55 8.30 10.83
C ILE A 183 25.30 9.54 11.30
N LYS A 184 24.70 10.75 11.20
CA LYS A 184 25.32 12.02 11.54
C LYS A 184 25.53 12.24 13.04
N ARG A 185 24.70 11.63 13.90
CA ARG A 185 24.93 11.66 15.35
C ARG A 185 26.26 10.97 15.66
N ARG A 186 27.36 11.75 15.69
CA ARG A 186 28.68 11.30 16.16
C ARG A 186 28.56 10.92 17.63
N GLY A 187 28.98 9.70 17.98
CA GLY A 187 28.88 9.03 19.25
C GLY A 187 28.77 9.92 20.50
N GLU A 188 27.61 9.90 21.09
CA GLU A 188 27.44 9.99 22.52
C GLU A 188 27.46 8.60 23.10
#